data_2803571d04b779267b8b5c3eac757946
#
_entry.id   2803571d04b779267b8b5c3eac757946
#
_cell.length_a   1.000
_cell.length_b   1.000
_cell.length_c   1.000
_cell.angle_alpha   90.00
_cell.angle_beta   90.00
_cell.angle_gamma   90.00
#
_symmetry.space_group_name_H-M   'P 1'
#
loop_
_entity.id
_entity.type
_entity.pdbx_description
1 polymer ?
#
loop_
_entity_poly.entity_id
_entity_poly.type
_entity_poly.pdbx_seq_one_letter_code
_entity_poly.pdbx_strand_id
1 'polypeptide(L)'
;MYDKIITNSDVAIIGGGPSGMFAAFYGGMRQMSVTLIESMPQLGGQLAALYPEKYIYDVAGFPKVKAQELVDNLKKQMELFRTDVRLEEKVLTVRKLGERSFEIITDRAVHQSQAIIITAGVGAFEPRRLELPEATRFENSNLHYFVSDLERFRGKKVLISGGGDSALDWSLMLEPIAERVTLVHRRDKFRAHEHSVEMLMQSKVNVVVPTEVTALHGEERIERVELTDVKTHATTLVDVDEVIVNFGFVSSLGPIREWGLVVEGGSLVVDTKMETNIPGIFAAGDISTYPGKLKLIAVGFGEAPTAVNNAKVYIDPEAKLSPGHSSNMKL
;
A
#
# COMPACT_ATOMS: atom_id res chain seq x y z
N MET A 1 -14.04 4.51 -24.28
CA MET A 1 -15.11 4.87 -23.30
C MET A 1 -15.69 3.56 -22.80
N TYR A 2 -15.61 3.28 -21.52
CA TYR A 2 -16.15 2.01 -20.96
C TYR A 2 -17.66 2.19 -20.80
N ASP A 3 -18.46 1.64 -21.70
CA ASP A 3 -19.93 1.74 -21.67
C ASP A 3 -20.61 0.62 -20.86
N LYS A 4 -19.82 -0.26 -20.24
CA LYS A 4 -20.33 -1.40 -19.50
C LYS A 4 -20.09 -1.29 -18.02
N ILE A 5 -21.16 -1.16 -17.23
CA ILE A 5 -21.14 -1.33 -15.77
C ILE A 5 -20.81 -2.81 -15.49
N ILE A 6 -19.77 -3.04 -14.70
CA ILE A 6 -19.32 -4.39 -14.34
C ILE A 6 -19.93 -4.83 -13.01
N THR A 7 -19.99 -3.90 -12.02
CA THR A 7 -20.56 -4.21 -10.71
C THR A 7 -21.63 -3.19 -10.31
N ASN A 8 -22.59 -3.67 -9.51
CA ASN A 8 -23.50 -2.84 -8.76
C ASN A 8 -23.53 -3.37 -7.33
N SER A 9 -23.21 -2.53 -6.35
CA SER A 9 -23.13 -2.91 -4.94
C SER A 9 -23.75 -1.89 -4.03
N ASP A 10 -24.11 -2.29 -2.80
CA ASP A 10 -24.59 -1.35 -1.79
C ASP A 10 -23.45 -0.39 -1.40
N VAL A 11 -22.24 -0.90 -1.22
CA VAL A 11 -21.08 -0.10 -0.87
C VAL A 11 -19.87 -0.45 -1.70
N ALA A 12 -19.19 0.57 -2.24
CA ALA A 12 -17.87 0.44 -2.85
C ALA A 12 -16.80 0.90 -1.85
N ILE A 13 -15.76 0.09 -1.67
CA ILE A 13 -14.61 0.40 -0.84
C ILE A 13 -13.42 0.66 -1.77
N ILE A 14 -12.78 1.83 -1.64
CA ILE A 14 -11.64 2.23 -2.46
C ILE A 14 -10.37 2.16 -1.63
N GLY A 15 -9.55 1.14 -1.90
CA GLY A 15 -8.32 0.82 -1.18
C GLY A 15 -8.41 -0.47 -0.36
N GLY A 16 -7.58 -1.46 -0.69
CA GLY A 16 -7.52 -2.80 -0.10
C GLY A 16 -6.48 -2.96 1.00
N GLY A 17 -6.12 -1.88 1.70
CA GLY A 17 -5.28 -1.91 2.89
C GLY A 17 -6.01 -2.49 4.12
N PRO A 18 -5.37 -2.51 5.31
CA PRO A 18 -5.96 -3.08 6.53
C PRO A 18 -7.35 -2.54 6.85
N SER A 19 -7.53 -1.21 6.80
CA SER A 19 -8.83 -0.58 7.06
C SER A 19 -9.88 -0.96 6.01
N GLY A 20 -9.48 -1.11 4.73
CA GLY A 20 -10.37 -1.49 3.64
C GLY A 20 -10.85 -2.93 3.75
N MET A 21 -9.96 -3.87 4.05
CA MET A 21 -10.31 -5.27 4.29
C MET A 21 -11.24 -5.41 5.49
N PHE A 22 -10.97 -4.67 6.58
CA PHE A 22 -11.83 -4.68 7.76
C PHE A 22 -13.18 -4.01 7.51
N ALA A 23 -13.22 -2.94 6.71
CA ALA A 23 -14.48 -2.34 6.25
C ALA A 23 -15.30 -3.31 5.39
N ALA A 24 -14.66 -4.07 4.50
CA ALA A 24 -15.33 -5.08 3.69
C ALA A 24 -15.94 -6.21 4.54
N PHE A 25 -15.19 -6.70 5.52
CA PHE A 25 -15.71 -7.65 6.51
C PHE A 25 -16.96 -7.09 7.23
N TYR A 26 -16.88 -5.85 7.72
CA TYR A 26 -18.02 -5.21 8.42
C TYR A 26 -19.21 -4.94 7.49
N GLY A 27 -18.95 -4.64 6.22
CA GLY A 27 -19.99 -4.52 5.18
C GLY A 27 -20.78 -5.83 5.05
N GLY A 28 -20.09 -6.95 4.98
CA GLY A 28 -20.69 -8.29 4.98
C GLY A 28 -21.49 -8.58 6.25
N MET A 29 -20.97 -8.24 7.44
CA MET A 29 -21.70 -8.33 8.71
C MET A 29 -23.00 -7.54 8.70
N ARG A 30 -23.04 -6.41 7.97
CA ARG A 30 -24.24 -5.56 7.80
C ARG A 30 -25.13 -6.02 6.65
N GLN A 31 -24.87 -7.20 6.07
CA GLN A 31 -25.62 -7.76 4.95
C GLN A 31 -25.68 -6.81 3.73
N MET A 32 -24.59 -6.07 3.49
CA MET A 32 -24.42 -5.27 2.29
C MET A 32 -23.62 -6.04 1.25
N SER A 33 -23.96 -5.86 -0.01
CA SER A 33 -23.09 -6.24 -1.12
C SER A 33 -21.92 -5.26 -1.19
N VAL A 34 -20.68 -5.80 -1.24
CA VAL A 34 -19.46 -5.02 -1.18
C VAL A 34 -18.64 -5.24 -2.43
N THR A 35 -18.21 -4.15 -3.07
CA THR A 35 -17.15 -4.14 -4.07
C THR A 35 -15.92 -3.45 -3.48
N LEU A 36 -14.77 -4.13 -3.44
CA LEU A 36 -13.49 -3.56 -2.98
C LEU A 36 -12.58 -3.40 -4.18
N ILE A 37 -12.16 -2.14 -4.44
CA ILE A 37 -11.33 -1.77 -5.59
C ILE A 37 -9.95 -1.39 -5.08
N GLU A 38 -8.91 -2.08 -5.58
CA GLU A 38 -7.51 -1.88 -5.22
C GLU A 38 -6.64 -1.72 -6.47
N SER A 39 -5.81 -0.70 -6.48
CA SER A 39 -4.91 -0.41 -7.60
C SER A 39 -3.69 -1.33 -7.68
N MET A 40 -3.33 -1.96 -6.56
CA MET A 40 -2.22 -2.90 -6.47
C MET A 40 -2.65 -4.30 -6.93
N PRO A 41 -1.69 -5.18 -7.32
CA PRO A 41 -1.97 -6.56 -7.69
C PRO A 41 -2.35 -7.45 -6.51
N GLN A 42 -2.30 -6.93 -5.29
CA GLN A 42 -2.60 -7.67 -4.06
C GLN A 42 -3.22 -6.77 -3.00
N LEU A 43 -3.95 -7.38 -2.07
CA LEU A 43 -4.45 -6.72 -0.87
C LEU A 43 -3.33 -6.51 0.16
N GLY A 44 -3.58 -5.63 1.13
CA GLY A 44 -2.67 -5.34 2.25
C GLY A 44 -2.08 -3.95 2.23
N GLY A 45 -2.20 -3.22 1.11
CA GLY A 45 -1.71 -1.84 0.99
C GLY A 45 -0.23 -1.71 1.36
N GLN A 46 0.11 -0.71 2.17
CA GLN A 46 1.50 -0.44 2.57
C GLN A 46 2.16 -1.60 3.32
N LEU A 47 1.41 -2.39 4.09
CA LEU A 47 1.95 -3.51 4.87
C LEU A 47 2.55 -4.57 3.95
N ALA A 48 1.79 -5.00 2.95
CA ALA A 48 2.24 -6.01 2.01
C ALA A 48 3.28 -5.46 1.02
N ALA A 49 3.19 -4.16 0.66
CA ALA A 49 4.05 -3.57 -0.36
C ALA A 49 5.41 -3.11 0.18
N LEU A 50 5.48 -2.60 1.43
CA LEU A 50 6.68 -1.93 1.93
C LEU A 50 7.48 -2.75 2.93
N TYR A 51 6.79 -3.45 3.84
CA TYR A 51 7.44 -4.06 4.97
C TYR A 51 6.76 -5.36 5.44
N PRO A 52 6.48 -6.32 4.53
CA PRO A 52 5.75 -7.55 4.85
C PRO A 52 6.39 -8.35 5.98
N GLU A 53 7.71 -8.31 6.09
CA GLU A 53 8.50 -9.06 7.08
C GLU A 53 8.71 -8.33 8.41
N LYS A 54 8.37 -7.03 8.49
CA LYS A 54 8.52 -6.26 9.74
C LYS A 54 7.48 -6.65 10.78
N TYR A 55 7.89 -6.61 12.04
CA TYR A 55 6.98 -6.76 13.17
C TYR A 55 6.28 -5.45 13.52
N ILE A 56 4.99 -5.55 13.76
CA ILE A 56 4.11 -4.48 14.24
C ILE A 56 3.77 -4.80 15.68
N TYR A 57 3.82 -3.81 16.57
CA TYR A 57 3.66 -3.97 18.03
C TYR A 57 2.42 -3.25 18.57
N ASP A 58 1.79 -2.38 17.78
CA ASP A 58 0.71 -1.48 18.17
C ASP A 58 -0.65 -1.85 17.56
N VAL A 59 -0.83 -3.14 17.23
CA VAL A 59 -2.12 -3.71 16.86
C VAL A 59 -2.69 -4.48 18.05
N ALA A 60 -3.83 -4.01 18.57
CA ALA A 60 -4.47 -4.60 19.73
C ALA A 60 -4.79 -6.09 19.52
N GLY A 61 -4.51 -6.93 20.53
CA GLY A 61 -4.69 -8.37 20.46
C GLY A 61 -3.44 -9.15 20.02
N PHE A 62 -2.41 -8.47 19.54
CA PHE A 62 -1.12 -9.06 19.17
C PHE A 62 0.02 -8.42 19.98
N PRO A 63 0.77 -9.18 20.81
CA PRO A 63 1.99 -8.66 21.43
C PRO A 63 3.02 -8.19 20.39
N LYS A 64 3.08 -8.91 19.27
CA LYS A 64 3.73 -8.57 18.00
C LYS A 64 3.15 -9.43 16.88
N VAL A 65 3.09 -8.92 15.69
CA VAL A 65 2.65 -9.65 14.49
C VAL A 65 3.47 -9.20 13.28
N LYS A 66 3.83 -10.11 12.38
CA LYS A 66 4.42 -9.69 11.10
C LYS A 66 3.38 -8.97 10.26
N ALA A 67 3.81 -7.97 9.50
CA ALA A 67 2.91 -7.20 8.64
C ALA A 67 2.15 -8.10 7.64
N GLN A 68 2.83 -9.06 7.01
CA GLN A 68 2.18 -10.02 6.11
C GLN A 68 1.21 -10.95 6.85
N GLU A 69 1.55 -11.43 8.03
CA GLU A 69 0.67 -12.26 8.85
C GLU A 69 -0.63 -11.51 9.23
N LEU A 70 -0.52 -10.22 9.55
CA LEU A 70 -1.69 -9.38 9.80
C LEU A 70 -2.56 -9.25 8.56
N VAL A 71 -1.96 -9.05 7.38
CA VAL A 71 -2.67 -9.00 6.09
C VAL A 71 -3.39 -10.31 5.81
N ASP A 72 -2.73 -11.44 6.01
CA ASP A 72 -3.31 -12.77 5.77
C ASP A 72 -4.50 -13.05 6.70
N ASN A 73 -4.40 -12.62 7.96
CA ASN A 73 -5.49 -12.74 8.94
C ASN A 73 -6.69 -11.85 8.59
N LEU A 74 -6.43 -10.60 8.16
CA LEU A 74 -7.49 -9.69 7.71
C LEU A 74 -8.18 -10.19 6.43
N LYS A 75 -7.42 -10.79 5.51
CA LYS A 75 -7.96 -11.41 4.31
C LYS A 75 -8.89 -12.56 4.67
N LYS A 76 -8.45 -13.49 5.52
CA LYS A 76 -9.30 -14.60 6.02
C LYS A 76 -10.55 -14.09 6.71
N GLN A 77 -10.44 -13.01 7.49
CA GLN A 77 -11.59 -12.39 8.15
C GLN A 77 -12.56 -11.78 7.14
N MET A 78 -12.08 -11.08 6.13
CA MET A 78 -12.90 -10.52 5.05
C MET A 78 -13.63 -11.63 4.26
N GLU A 79 -12.94 -12.73 3.98
CA GLU A 79 -13.46 -13.88 3.23
C GLU A 79 -14.58 -14.67 3.93
N LEU A 80 -14.89 -14.35 5.22
CA LEU A 80 -16.09 -14.87 5.89
C LEU A 80 -17.39 -14.38 5.21
N PHE A 81 -17.31 -13.30 4.45
CA PHE A 81 -18.41 -12.78 3.67
C PHE A 81 -17.99 -12.60 2.21
N ARG A 82 -18.96 -12.71 1.31
CA ARG A 82 -18.71 -12.50 -0.10
C ARG A 82 -18.38 -11.03 -0.38
N THR A 83 -17.17 -10.76 -0.84
CA THR A 83 -16.72 -9.45 -1.33
C THR A 83 -16.30 -9.58 -2.78
N ASP A 84 -16.75 -8.68 -3.66
CA ASP A 84 -16.25 -8.59 -5.04
C ASP A 84 -14.95 -7.76 -5.04
N VAL A 85 -13.81 -8.44 -5.13
CA VAL A 85 -12.48 -7.83 -5.08
C VAL A 85 -11.97 -7.55 -6.48
N ARG A 86 -11.63 -6.29 -6.76
CA ARG A 86 -11.07 -5.80 -8.01
C ARG A 86 -9.64 -5.33 -7.78
N LEU A 87 -8.67 -6.16 -8.17
CA LEU A 87 -7.24 -5.85 -8.07
C LEU A 87 -6.74 -5.23 -9.37
N GLU A 88 -5.59 -4.54 -9.29
CA GLU A 88 -4.97 -3.84 -10.41
C GLU A 88 -5.94 -2.88 -11.11
N GLU A 89 -6.85 -2.27 -10.36
CA GLU A 89 -7.88 -1.40 -10.88
C GLU A 89 -7.86 -0.05 -10.14
N LYS A 90 -7.51 1.02 -10.87
CA LYS A 90 -7.32 2.36 -10.30
C LYS A 90 -8.56 3.20 -10.52
N VAL A 91 -9.13 3.71 -9.44
CA VAL A 91 -10.25 4.67 -9.52
C VAL A 91 -9.74 6.04 -10.01
N LEU A 92 -10.32 6.51 -11.10
CA LEU A 92 -10.00 7.79 -11.74
C LEU A 92 -10.98 8.88 -11.34
N THR A 93 -12.29 8.57 -11.30
CA THR A 93 -13.32 9.55 -11.05
C THR A 93 -14.47 8.93 -10.24
N VAL A 94 -15.02 9.72 -9.33
CA VAL A 94 -16.25 9.43 -8.59
C VAL A 94 -17.25 10.51 -8.91
N ARG A 95 -18.46 10.13 -9.28
CA ARG A 95 -19.58 11.03 -9.58
C ARG A 95 -20.80 10.66 -8.77
N LYS A 96 -21.41 11.63 -8.11
CA LYS A 96 -22.70 11.45 -7.48
C LYS A 96 -23.79 11.68 -8.54
N LEU A 97 -24.54 10.63 -8.88
CA LEU A 97 -25.61 10.68 -9.87
C LEU A 97 -26.96 11.06 -9.25
N GLY A 98 -27.14 10.85 -7.96
CA GLY A 98 -28.34 11.12 -7.22
C GLY A 98 -28.20 10.80 -5.74
N GLU A 99 -29.28 10.85 -4.99
CA GLU A 99 -29.32 10.33 -3.64
C GLU A 99 -29.07 8.81 -3.71
N ARG A 100 -28.10 8.31 -2.93
CA ARG A 100 -27.75 6.87 -2.89
C ARG A 100 -27.37 6.28 -4.24
N SER A 101 -26.75 7.09 -5.11
CA SER A 101 -26.32 6.63 -6.43
C SER A 101 -25.02 7.30 -6.81
N PHE A 102 -23.96 6.50 -6.92
CA PHE A 102 -22.62 6.91 -7.30
C PHE A 102 -22.12 6.09 -8.50
N GLU A 103 -21.43 6.76 -9.41
CA GLU A 103 -20.68 6.16 -10.50
C GLU A 103 -19.19 6.25 -10.16
N ILE A 104 -18.49 5.15 -10.27
CA ILE A 104 -17.05 5.02 -10.01
C ILE A 104 -16.42 4.58 -11.30
N ILE A 105 -15.62 5.47 -11.89
CA ILE A 105 -14.92 5.23 -13.15
C ILE A 105 -13.47 4.87 -12.82
N THR A 106 -13.05 3.72 -13.29
CA THR A 106 -11.68 3.21 -13.14
C THR A 106 -10.94 3.23 -14.48
N ASP A 107 -9.69 2.81 -14.49
CA ASP A 107 -8.91 2.61 -15.71
C ASP A 107 -9.35 1.36 -16.50
N ARG A 108 -10.21 0.51 -15.93
CA ARG A 108 -10.66 -0.76 -16.53
C ARG A 108 -12.18 -0.85 -16.71
N ALA A 109 -12.97 -0.16 -15.89
CA ALA A 109 -14.40 -0.40 -15.78
C ALA A 109 -15.19 0.81 -15.26
N VAL A 110 -16.52 0.65 -15.24
CA VAL A 110 -17.44 1.55 -14.54
C VAL A 110 -18.23 0.73 -13.53
N HIS A 111 -18.26 1.16 -12.28
CA HIS A 111 -19.01 0.54 -11.20
C HIS A 111 -20.09 1.50 -10.68
N GLN A 112 -21.15 0.95 -10.10
CA GLN A 112 -22.17 1.71 -9.39
C GLN A 112 -22.28 1.24 -7.94
N SER A 113 -22.54 2.18 -7.03
CA SER A 113 -22.81 1.89 -5.62
C SER A 113 -23.75 2.90 -5.00
N GLN A 114 -24.36 2.52 -3.86
CA GLN A 114 -25.24 3.42 -3.10
C GLN A 114 -24.45 4.29 -2.11
N ALA A 115 -23.30 3.84 -1.65
CA ALA A 115 -22.37 4.59 -0.83
C ALA A 115 -20.92 4.22 -1.18
N ILE A 116 -19.97 5.08 -0.76
CA ILE A 116 -18.52 4.87 -0.98
C ILE A 116 -17.79 5.02 0.35
N ILE A 117 -16.82 4.13 0.60
CA ILE A 117 -15.88 4.23 1.72
C ILE A 117 -14.46 4.30 1.16
N ILE A 118 -13.76 5.40 1.39
CA ILE A 118 -12.40 5.62 0.91
C ILE A 118 -11.42 5.18 2.00
N THR A 119 -10.61 4.17 1.71
CA THR A 119 -9.59 3.60 2.60
C THR A 119 -8.21 3.57 1.92
N ALA A 120 -7.96 4.57 1.07
CA ALA A 120 -6.80 4.64 0.17
C ALA A 120 -5.47 5.01 0.87
N GLY A 121 -5.41 4.94 2.20
CA GLY A 121 -4.19 5.19 2.98
C GLY A 121 -3.61 6.59 2.74
N VAL A 122 -2.40 6.67 2.22
CA VAL A 122 -1.76 7.95 1.86
C VAL A 122 -2.02 8.36 0.40
N GLY A 123 -2.98 7.72 -0.25
CA GLY A 123 -3.31 7.92 -1.68
C GLY A 123 -2.57 6.96 -2.60
N ALA A 124 -2.49 7.31 -3.88
CA ALA A 124 -1.73 6.53 -4.84
C ALA A 124 -0.27 6.44 -4.40
N PHE A 125 0.22 5.22 -4.38
CA PHE A 125 1.50 4.86 -3.82
C PHE A 125 2.39 4.36 -4.95
N GLU A 126 3.27 5.22 -5.42
CA GLU A 126 4.18 4.92 -6.51
C GLU A 126 5.63 4.94 -6.02
N PRO A 127 6.44 3.92 -6.34
CA PRO A 127 7.85 3.94 -5.99
C PRO A 127 8.55 5.07 -6.76
N ARG A 128 9.49 5.72 -6.11
CA ARG A 128 10.43 6.60 -6.82
C ARG A 128 11.31 5.72 -7.69
N ARG A 129 11.18 5.90 -8.98
CA ARG A 129 11.86 5.08 -9.96
C ARG A 129 13.33 5.49 -10.11
N LEU A 130 14.13 4.56 -10.60
CA LEU A 130 15.48 4.84 -11.06
C LEU A 130 15.40 5.64 -12.38
N GLU A 131 15.91 6.85 -12.36
CA GLU A 131 15.83 7.79 -13.49
C GLU A 131 16.92 7.48 -14.54
N LEU A 132 16.90 6.26 -15.10
CA LEU A 132 17.75 5.84 -16.20
C LEU A 132 16.89 5.44 -17.39
N PRO A 133 17.27 5.82 -18.64
CA PRO A 133 16.45 5.54 -19.83
C PRO A 133 16.15 4.06 -20.05
N GLU A 134 17.09 3.19 -19.69
CA GLU A 134 17.00 1.75 -19.84
C GLU A 134 16.23 1.04 -18.70
N ALA A 135 15.98 1.71 -17.57
CA ALA A 135 15.41 1.09 -16.38
C ALA A 135 14.05 0.42 -16.64
N THR A 136 13.17 1.10 -17.37
CA THR A 136 11.81 0.62 -17.68
C THR A 136 11.82 -0.77 -18.36
N ARG A 137 12.83 -1.07 -19.18
CA ARG A 137 12.96 -2.35 -19.85
C ARG A 137 13.13 -3.52 -18.88
N PHE A 138 13.76 -3.28 -17.73
CA PHE A 138 14.10 -4.31 -16.74
C PHE A 138 13.10 -4.44 -15.59
N GLU A 139 12.11 -3.54 -15.49
CA GLU A 139 11.12 -3.53 -14.39
C GLU A 139 10.25 -4.81 -14.33
N ASN A 140 10.03 -5.48 -15.45
CA ASN A 140 9.31 -6.76 -15.52
C ASN A 140 10.25 -7.99 -15.48
N SER A 141 11.53 -7.80 -15.26
CA SER A 141 12.56 -8.84 -15.23
C SER A 141 13.22 -8.92 -13.85
N ASN A 142 14.32 -8.19 -13.64
CA ASN A 142 15.11 -8.27 -12.42
C ASN A 142 15.46 -6.90 -11.81
N LEU A 143 14.69 -5.86 -12.16
CA LEU A 143 14.67 -4.56 -11.48
C LEU A 143 13.41 -4.49 -10.61
N HIS A 144 13.57 -4.36 -9.31
CA HIS A 144 12.49 -4.41 -8.34
C HIS A 144 12.36 -3.11 -7.56
N TYR A 145 11.14 -2.61 -7.43
CA TYR A 145 10.77 -1.53 -6.51
C TYR A 145 10.00 -2.06 -5.29
N PHE A 146 9.49 -3.30 -5.40
CA PHE A 146 8.78 -4.03 -4.35
C PHE A 146 9.37 -5.44 -4.26
N VAL A 147 9.48 -5.95 -3.04
CA VAL A 147 9.91 -7.31 -2.77
C VAL A 147 8.79 -8.00 -2.01
N SER A 148 8.17 -8.99 -2.63
CA SER A 148 7.09 -9.79 -2.04
C SER A 148 7.52 -11.20 -1.62
N ASP A 149 8.67 -11.67 -2.13
CA ASP A 149 9.18 -13.00 -1.86
C ASP A 149 10.70 -12.96 -1.71
N LEU A 150 11.19 -13.24 -0.50
CA LEU A 150 12.63 -13.30 -0.18
C LEU A 150 13.33 -14.48 -0.84
N GLU A 151 12.63 -15.61 -1.00
CA GLU A 151 13.23 -16.84 -1.56
C GLU A 151 13.66 -16.68 -3.02
N ARG A 152 13.07 -15.75 -3.74
CA ARG A 152 13.47 -15.36 -5.10
C ARG A 152 14.95 -14.97 -5.20
N PHE A 153 15.52 -14.44 -4.12
CA PHE A 153 16.90 -13.92 -4.08
C PHE A 153 17.92 -14.94 -3.56
N ARG A 154 17.47 -16.15 -3.24
CA ARG A 154 18.35 -17.20 -2.71
C ARG A 154 19.49 -17.54 -3.66
N GLY A 155 20.74 -17.48 -3.14
CA GLY A 155 21.95 -17.80 -3.90
C GLY A 155 22.27 -16.82 -5.03
N LYS A 156 21.70 -15.60 -5.02
CA LYS A 156 21.90 -14.59 -6.06
C LYS A 156 22.75 -13.42 -5.59
N LYS A 157 23.36 -12.75 -6.55
CA LYS A 157 24.06 -11.48 -6.36
C LYS A 157 23.04 -10.35 -6.43
N VAL A 158 22.74 -9.74 -5.30
CA VAL A 158 21.71 -8.71 -5.16
C VAL A 158 22.36 -7.36 -4.94
N LEU A 159 21.99 -6.38 -5.76
CA LEU A 159 22.32 -4.97 -5.54
C LEU A 159 21.10 -4.23 -5.04
N ILE A 160 21.25 -3.51 -3.92
CA ILE A 160 20.21 -2.67 -3.34
C ILE A 160 20.66 -1.21 -3.45
N SER A 161 19.86 -0.37 -4.09
CA SER A 161 20.13 1.06 -4.20
C SER A 161 19.16 1.84 -3.32
N GLY A 162 19.71 2.48 -2.27
CA GLY A 162 18.92 3.25 -1.30
C GLY A 162 19.71 3.57 -0.03
N GLY A 163 19.13 4.36 0.87
CA GLY A 163 19.83 4.76 2.10
C GLY A 163 18.88 5.10 3.26
N GLY A 164 17.62 4.69 3.17
CA GLY A 164 16.64 4.74 4.26
C GLY A 164 16.44 3.38 4.91
N ASP A 165 15.57 3.33 5.94
CA ASP A 165 15.29 2.09 6.70
C ASP A 165 14.99 0.89 5.80
N SER A 166 14.14 1.06 4.77
CA SER A 166 13.78 -0.04 3.88
C SER A 166 14.99 -0.64 3.15
N ALA A 167 15.96 0.18 2.72
CA ALA A 167 17.16 -0.33 2.04
C ALA A 167 18.05 -1.14 2.99
N LEU A 168 18.20 -0.68 4.23
CA LEU A 168 18.97 -1.37 5.25
C LEU A 168 18.29 -2.68 5.67
N ASP A 169 16.97 -2.63 5.90
CA ASP A 169 16.19 -3.81 6.30
C ASP A 169 16.27 -4.91 5.23
N TRP A 170 16.06 -4.56 3.95
CA TRP A 170 16.20 -5.53 2.85
C TRP A 170 17.62 -6.07 2.75
N SER A 171 18.63 -5.24 2.97
CA SER A 171 20.04 -5.70 2.94
C SER A 171 20.31 -6.74 4.02
N LEU A 172 19.85 -6.48 5.25
CA LEU A 172 20.02 -7.39 6.38
C LEU A 172 19.17 -8.67 6.26
N MET A 173 17.94 -8.57 5.71
CA MET A 173 17.10 -9.74 5.49
C MET A 173 17.61 -10.64 4.37
N LEU A 174 18.24 -10.08 3.35
CA LEU A 174 18.77 -10.84 2.22
C LEU A 174 20.18 -11.39 2.46
N GLU A 175 20.95 -10.81 3.38
CA GLU A 175 22.31 -11.28 3.70
C GLU A 175 22.42 -12.79 3.96
N PRO A 176 21.53 -13.43 4.77
CA PRO A 176 21.64 -14.86 5.09
C PRO A 176 21.22 -15.79 3.93
N ILE A 177 20.56 -15.29 2.90
CA ILE A 177 19.98 -16.11 1.82
C ILE A 177 20.58 -15.85 0.45
N ALA A 178 21.05 -14.64 0.17
CA ALA A 178 21.71 -14.30 -1.09
C ALA A 178 23.14 -14.80 -1.12
N GLU A 179 23.72 -14.95 -2.32
CA GLU A 179 25.16 -15.19 -2.50
C GLU A 179 25.99 -13.98 -2.03
N ARG A 180 25.52 -12.79 -2.43
CA ARG A 180 26.15 -11.50 -2.07
C ARG A 180 25.11 -10.40 -2.10
N VAL A 181 25.13 -9.54 -1.07
CA VAL A 181 24.34 -8.30 -1.04
C VAL A 181 25.29 -7.11 -1.12
N THR A 182 25.04 -6.22 -2.07
CA THR A 182 25.74 -4.94 -2.22
C THR A 182 24.73 -3.83 -2.01
N LEU A 183 24.93 -2.99 -0.97
CA LEU A 183 24.13 -1.81 -0.70
C LEU A 183 24.84 -0.57 -1.21
N VAL A 184 24.21 0.15 -2.10
CA VAL A 184 24.70 1.39 -2.72
C VAL A 184 23.91 2.58 -2.23
N HIS A 185 24.61 3.62 -1.76
CA HIS A 185 23.97 4.87 -1.36
C HIS A 185 24.82 6.08 -1.78
N ARG A 186 24.15 7.11 -2.33
CA ARG A 186 24.80 8.33 -2.88
C ARG A 186 25.38 9.29 -1.83
N ARG A 187 25.18 9.04 -0.55
CA ARG A 187 25.67 9.88 0.56
C ARG A 187 26.52 9.07 1.51
N ASP A 188 27.42 9.73 2.23
CA ASP A 188 28.24 9.09 3.26
C ASP A 188 27.42 8.61 4.48
N LYS A 189 26.23 9.22 4.72
CA LYS A 189 25.39 8.91 5.86
C LYS A 189 24.03 8.38 5.44
N PHE A 190 23.60 7.30 6.07
CA PHE A 190 22.27 6.73 5.90
C PHE A 190 21.19 7.59 6.58
N ARG A 191 19.98 7.52 6.06
CA ARG A 191 18.76 8.08 6.67
C ARG A 191 17.92 6.94 7.25
N ALA A 192 18.48 6.23 8.20
CA ALA A 192 17.86 5.08 8.84
C ALA A 192 18.11 5.16 10.35
N HIS A 193 17.39 4.35 11.10
CA HIS A 193 17.58 4.24 12.54
C HIS A 193 19.02 3.83 12.87
N GLU A 194 19.61 4.43 13.88
CA GLU A 194 21.00 4.21 14.29
C GLU A 194 21.30 2.73 14.55
N HIS A 195 20.39 2.02 15.19
CA HIS A 195 20.52 0.58 15.43
C HIS A 195 20.60 -0.25 14.13
N SER A 196 19.78 0.08 13.11
CA SER A 196 19.83 -0.59 11.80
C SER A 196 21.15 -0.33 11.08
N VAL A 197 21.68 0.89 11.22
CA VAL A 197 23.02 1.24 10.66
C VAL A 197 24.10 0.46 11.37
N GLU A 198 24.05 0.35 12.70
CA GLU A 198 25.01 -0.43 13.48
C GLU A 198 25.00 -1.93 13.06
N MET A 199 23.82 -2.53 12.93
CA MET A 199 23.67 -3.91 12.46
C MET A 199 24.21 -4.09 11.05
N LEU A 200 23.96 -3.16 10.14
CA LEU A 200 24.49 -3.19 8.79
C LEU A 200 26.03 -3.20 8.78
N MET A 201 26.66 -2.33 9.60
CA MET A 201 28.13 -2.24 9.67
C MET A 201 28.78 -3.48 10.29
N GLN A 202 28.05 -4.28 11.06
CA GLN A 202 28.47 -5.57 11.61
C GLN A 202 28.18 -6.76 10.70
N SER A 203 27.40 -6.54 9.62
CA SER A 203 26.97 -7.57 8.68
C SER A 203 28.03 -7.85 7.59
N LYS A 204 27.76 -8.86 6.75
CA LYS A 204 28.58 -9.19 5.57
C LYS A 204 28.16 -8.41 4.31
N VAL A 205 27.19 -7.51 4.44
CA VAL A 205 26.73 -6.68 3.32
C VAL A 205 27.87 -5.80 2.82
N ASN A 206 28.12 -5.83 1.52
CA ASN A 206 29.10 -4.95 0.88
C ASN A 206 28.48 -3.53 0.76
N VAL A 207 28.92 -2.60 1.60
CA VAL A 207 28.43 -1.22 1.63
C VAL A 207 29.31 -0.33 0.77
N VAL A 208 28.71 0.29 -0.26
CA VAL A 208 29.41 1.15 -1.23
C VAL A 208 28.81 2.57 -1.18
N VAL A 209 29.52 3.47 -0.52
CA VAL A 209 29.14 4.88 -0.31
C VAL A 209 30.35 5.80 -0.44
N PRO A 210 30.23 7.01 -0.94
CA PRO A 210 29.08 7.66 -1.55
C PRO A 210 29.01 7.37 -3.04
N THR A 211 28.09 6.53 -3.46
CA THR A 211 28.05 5.98 -4.82
C THR A 211 26.62 5.87 -5.31
N GLU A 212 26.41 6.07 -6.60
CA GLU A 212 25.08 5.94 -7.24
C GLU A 212 25.14 5.03 -8.46
N VAL A 213 23.98 4.47 -8.80
CA VAL A 213 23.78 3.68 -10.02
C VAL A 213 23.65 4.65 -11.19
N THR A 214 24.53 4.50 -12.19
CA THR A 214 24.58 5.41 -13.36
C THR A 214 24.23 4.75 -14.68
N ALA A 215 24.35 3.41 -14.79
CA ALA A 215 23.87 2.67 -15.96
C ALA A 215 23.52 1.21 -15.60
N LEU A 216 22.63 0.62 -16.39
CA LEU A 216 22.23 -0.78 -16.31
C LEU A 216 22.61 -1.47 -17.62
N HIS A 217 23.32 -2.59 -17.55
CA HIS A 217 23.81 -3.34 -18.69
C HIS A 217 23.21 -4.74 -18.75
N GLY A 218 22.77 -5.16 -19.94
CA GLY A 218 22.16 -6.46 -20.22
C GLY A 218 21.13 -6.34 -21.36
N GLU A 219 20.66 -7.45 -21.88
CA GLU A 219 19.67 -7.48 -22.97
C GLU A 219 18.23 -7.67 -22.42
N GLU A 220 17.88 -8.87 -21.95
CA GLU A 220 16.57 -9.19 -21.39
C GLU A 220 16.48 -8.93 -19.89
N ARG A 221 17.63 -8.97 -19.22
CA ARG A 221 17.77 -8.70 -17.79
C ARG A 221 19.08 -7.98 -17.51
N ILE A 222 19.15 -7.31 -16.37
CA ILE A 222 20.39 -6.67 -15.89
C ILE A 222 21.38 -7.75 -15.54
N GLU A 223 22.56 -7.68 -16.12
CA GLU A 223 23.71 -8.56 -15.83
C GLU A 223 24.77 -7.81 -15.04
N ARG A 224 24.93 -6.51 -15.31
CA ARG A 224 25.90 -5.63 -14.64
C ARG A 224 25.30 -4.27 -14.38
N VAL A 225 25.73 -3.65 -13.30
CA VAL A 225 25.38 -2.28 -12.92
C VAL A 225 26.64 -1.43 -12.90
N GLU A 226 26.59 -0.27 -13.54
CA GLU A 226 27.64 0.73 -13.42
C GLU A 226 27.37 1.58 -12.18
N LEU A 227 28.37 1.70 -11.35
CA LEU A 227 28.40 2.47 -10.13
C LEU A 227 29.38 3.63 -10.28
N THR A 228 28.95 4.86 -9.95
CA THR A 228 29.81 6.03 -9.99
C THR A 228 29.95 6.63 -8.60
N ASP A 229 31.19 6.77 -8.14
CA ASP A 229 31.50 7.50 -6.91
C ASP A 229 31.16 8.99 -7.08
N VAL A 230 30.32 9.50 -6.18
CA VAL A 230 29.79 10.87 -6.28
C VAL A 230 30.86 11.95 -6.10
N LYS A 231 31.99 11.64 -5.43
CA LYS A 231 33.07 12.61 -5.16
C LYS A 231 34.17 12.56 -6.21
N THR A 232 34.57 11.35 -6.59
CA THR A 232 35.74 11.15 -7.48
C THR A 232 35.34 10.97 -8.94
N HIS A 233 34.05 10.70 -9.21
CA HIS A 233 33.52 10.34 -10.52
C HIS A 233 34.13 9.06 -11.12
N ALA A 234 34.80 8.25 -10.30
CA ALA A 234 35.30 6.96 -10.71
C ALA A 234 34.15 5.98 -10.93
N THR A 235 34.19 5.22 -12.01
CA THR A 235 33.18 4.23 -12.36
C THR A 235 33.66 2.81 -12.07
N THR A 236 32.76 1.94 -11.67
CA THR A 236 32.99 0.52 -11.43
C THR A 236 31.82 -0.30 -11.94
N LEU A 237 32.09 -1.42 -12.62
CA LEU A 237 31.07 -2.37 -13.04
C LEU A 237 30.94 -3.48 -11.99
N VAL A 238 29.71 -3.79 -11.62
CA VAL A 238 29.37 -4.85 -10.65
C VAL A 238 28.42 -5.85 -11.30
N ASP A 239 28.79 -7.13 -11.28
CA ASP A 239 27.91 -8.22 -11.72
C ASP A 239 26.76 -8.41 -10.74
N VAL A 240 25.54 -8.56 -11.25
CA VAL A 240 24.32 -8.70 -10.47
C VAL A 240 23.37 -9.72 -11.13
N ASP A 241 22.55 -10.37 -10.31
CA ASP A 241 21.43 -11.18 -10.76
C ASP A 241 20.10 -10.44 -10.55
N GLU A 242 20.00 -9.63 -9.50
CA GLU A 242 18.79 -8.89 -9.15
C GLU A 242 19.16 -7.48 -8.64
N VAL A 243 18.32 -6.50 -8.94
CA VAL A 243 18.49 -5.10 -8.48
C VAL A 243 17.23 -4.67 -7.76
N ILE A 244 17.38 -4.12 -6.55
CA ILE A 244 16.29 -3.56 -5.75
C ILE A 244 16.53 -2.06 -5.58
N VAL A 245 15.52 -1.24 -5.89
CA VAL A 245 15.57 0.22 -5.75
C VAL A 245 14.68 0.67 -4.62
N ASN A 246 15.27 1.19 -3.55
CA ASN A 246 14.61 1.67 -2.35
C ASN A 246 14.80 3.18 -2.15
N PHE A 247 14.31 3.99 -3.09
CA PHE A 247 14.35 5.47 -3.00
C PHE A 247 13.19 6.06 -2.22
N GLY A 248 12.34 5.20 -1.65
CA GLY A 248 11.08 5.57 -1.02
C GLY A 248 9.96 5.73 -2.05
N PHE A 249 8.84 6.25 -1.57
CA PHE A 249 7.61 6.35 -2.35
C PHE A 249 7.15 7.80 -2.43
N VAL A 250 6.44 8.12 -3.49
CA VAL A 250 5.65 9.33 -3.60
C VAL A 250 4.22 8.95 -3.24
N SER A 251 3.72 9.52 -2.15
CA SER A 251 2.30 9.46 -1.82
C SER A 251 1.60 10.66 -2.43
N SER A 252 0.57 10.43 -3.20
CA SER A 252 -0.25 11.48 -3.79
C SER A 252 -1.70 11.05 -3.71
N LEU A 253 -2.58 11.97 -3.33
CA LEU A 253 -4.02 11.73 -3.43
C LEU A 253 -4.47 11.49 -4.88
N GLY A 254 -3.61 11.85 -5.85
CA GLY A 254 -3.89 11.65 -7.27
C GLY A 254 -5.28 12.17 -7.66
N PRO A 255 -6.08 11.34 -8.35
CA PRO A 255 -7.43 11.73 -8.78
C PRO A 255 -8.39 12.11 -7.65
N ILE A 256 -8.18 11.62 -6.42
CA ILE A 256 -9.04 11.93 -5.26
C ILE A 256 -9.17 13.44 -5.02
N ARG A 257 -8.14 14.22 -5.35
CA ARG A 257 -8.16 15.69 -5.23
C ARG A 257 -9.25 16.35 -6.10
N GLU A 258 -9.64 15.69 -7.17
CA GLU A 258 -10.58 16.22 -8.16
C GLU A 258 -12.02 15.77 -7.91
N TRP A 259 -12.27 14.95 -6.87
CA TRP A 259 -13.61 14.43 -6.57
C TRP A 259 -14.49 15.39 -5.77
N GLY A 260 -14.02 16.63 -5.53
CA GLY A 260 -14.78 17.64 -4.77
C GLY A 260 -14.80 17.44 -3.25
N LEU A 261 -13.93 16.58 -2.75
CA LEU A 261 -13.77 16.32 -1.32
C LEU A 261 -12.90 17.40 -0.65
N VAL A 262 -13.21 17.74 0.59
CA VAL A 262 -12.39 18.66 1.38
C VAL A 262 -11.11 17.95 1.84
N VAL A 263 -9.97 18.54 1.52
CA VAL A 263 -8.62 17.99 1.81
C VAL A 263 -7.88 18.94 2.73
N GLU A 264 -7.36 18.42 3.84
CA GLU A 264 -6.45 19.12 4.75
C GLU A 264 -5.22 18.25 5.02
N GLY A 265 -4.02 18.84 4.95
CA GLY A 265 -2.76 18.14 5.22
C GLY A 265 -2.53 16.86 4.38
N GLY A 266 -3.16 16.78 3.18
CA GLY A 266 -3.06 15.61 2.32
C GLY A 266 -3.98 14.45 2.72
N SER A 267 -5.01 14.71 3.53
CA SER A 267 -6.03 13.74 3.97
C SER A 267 -7.44 14.32 3.83
N LEU A 268 -8.43 13.45 3.75
CA LEU A 268 -9.84 13.81 3.58
C LEU A 268 -10.45 14.19 4.94
N VAL A 269 -11.07 15.37 5.01
CA VAL A 269 -11.76 15.81 6.22
C VAL A 269 -13.04 15.01 6.40
N VAL A 270 -13.23 14.45 7.60
CA VAL A 270 -14.44 13.70 7.97
C VAL A 270 -14.99 14.18 9.31
N ASP A 271 -16.29 13.94 9.52
CA ASP A 271 -16.95 14.14 10.80
C ASP A 271 -16.84 12.93 11.73
N THR A 272 -17.54 12.94 12.85
CA THR A 272 -17.55 11.81 13.82
C THR A 272 -18.23 10.55 13.30
N LYS A 273 -18.96 10.63 12.18
CA LYS A 273 -19.55 9.48 11.48
C LYS A 273 -18.63 8.91 10.42
N MET A 274 -17.42 9.47 10.27
CA MET A 274 -16.50 9.23 9.17
C MET A 274 -17.04 9.69 7.81
N GLU A 275 -18.07 10.57 7.78
CA GLU A 275 -18.65 11.11 6.56
C GLU A 275 -17.86 12.33 6.08
N THR A 276 -17.64 12.43 4.78
CA THR A 276 -16.99 13.57 4.14
C THR A 276 -18.00 14.72 3.93
N ASN A 277 -17.55 15.80 3.28
CA ASN A 277 -18.47 16.87 2.85
C ASN A 277 -19.50 16.46 1.78
N ILE A 278 -19.33 15.28 1.16
CA ILE A 278 -20.30 14.75 0.19
C ILE A 278 -21.10 13.63 0.85
N PRO A 279 -22.41 13.83 1.14
CA PRO A 279 -23.24 12.81 1.77
C PRO A 279 -23.22 11.49 1.00
N GLY A 280 -22.95 10.38 1.74
CA GLY A 280 -22.82 9.04 1.20
C GLY A 280 -21.38 8.65 0.82
N ILE A 281 -20.41 9.57 0.96
CA ILE A 281 -18.98 9.27 0.84
C ILE A 281 -18.33 9.36 2.21
N PHE A 282 -17.75 8.28 2.66
CA PHE A 282 -17.05 8.12 3.94
C PHE A 282 -15.56 7.90 3.71
N ALA A 283 -14.73 8.14 4.75
CA ALA A 283 -13.32 7.79 4.69
C ALA A 283 -12.83 7.25 6.03
N ALA A 284 -11.90 6.28 6.00
CA ALA A 284 -11.32 5.65 7.18
C ALA A 284 -9.84 5.26 6.96
N GLY A 285 -9.08 5.16 8.04
CA GLY A 285 -7.65 4.89 8.01
C GLY A 285 -6.84 6.16 7.73
N ASP A 286 -5.62 6.03 7.25
CA ASP A 286 -4.66 7.14 7.10
C ASP A 286 -5.10 8.22 6.12
N ILE A 287 -6.06 7.90 5.23
CA ILE A 287 -6.64 8.87 4.29
C ILE A 287 -7.52 9.90 4.96
N SER A 288 -8.14 9.56 6.11
CA SER A 288 -9.06 10.44 6.83
C SER A 288 -8.32 11.38 7.78
N THR A 289 -8.90 12.56 8.03
CA THR A 289 -8.42 13.50 9.06
C THR A 289 -9.59 14.18 9.78
N TYR A 290 -9.36 14.43 11.07
CA TYR A 290 -10.23 15.16 11.99
C TYR A 290 -9.41 15.62 13.20
N PRO A 291 -9.85 16.57 14.04
CA PRO A 291 -9.11 16.98 15.22
C PRO A 291 -8.73 15.81 16.14
N GLY A 292 -7.44 15.63 16.41
CA GLY A 292 -6.92 14.53 17.24
C GLY A 292 -6.65 13.21 16.49
N LYS A 293 -6.73 13.18 15.16
CA LYS A 293 -6.44 12.01 14.35
C LYS A 293 -5.00 11.54 14.52
N LEU A 294 -4.84 10.22 14.75
CA LEU A 294 -3.57 9.50 14.68
C LEU A 294 -3.58 8.53 13.49
N LYS A 295 -2.50 8.50 12.72
CA LYS A 295 -2.33 7.57 11.59
C LYS A 295 -1.76 6.24 12.10
N LEU A 296 -2.62 5.42 12.68
CA LEU A 296 -2.31 4.09 13.21
C LEU A 296 -3.30 3.07 12.64
N ILE A 297 -2.85 1.85 12.43
CA ILE A 297 -3.70 0.72 11.99
C ILE A 297 -4.86 0.53 12.98
N ALA A 298 -4.56 0.56 14.28
CA ALA A 298 -5.56 0.40 15.35
C ALA A 298 -6.66 1.46 15.29
N VAL A 299 -6.33 2.71 14.96
CA VAL A 299 -7.30 3.80 14.77
C VAL A 299 -8.16 3.52 13.55
N GLY A 300 -7.55 3.12 12.42
CA GLY A 300 -8.27 2.74 11.21
C GLY A 300 -9.27 1.59 11.43
N PHE A 301 -8.94 0.64 12.30
CA PHE A 301 -9.87 -0.44 12.68
C PHE A 301 -11.07 0.06 13.49
N GLY A 302 -10.95 1.14 14.25
CA GLY A 302 -12.11 1.77 14.90
C GLY A 302 -12.95 2.60 13.93
N GLU A 303 -12.33 3.26 12.97
CA GLU A 303 -12.97 4.11 11.98
C GLU A 303 -13.75 3.31 10.92
N ALA A 304 -13.20 2.18 10.46
CA ALA A 304 -13.83 1.35 9.44
C ALA A 304 -15.25 0.88 9.82
N PRO A 305 -15.49 0.30 11.00
CA PRO A 305 -16.84 -0.03 11.46
C PRO A 305 -17.76 1.19 11.59
N THR A 306 -17.22 2.34 12.04
CA THR A 306 -17.96 3.59 12.14
C THR A 306 -18.46 4.04 10.76
N ALA A 307 -17.56 4.07 9.77
CA ALA A 307 -17.91 4.41 8.39
C ALA A 307 -18.96 3.45 7.81
N VAL A 308 -18.76 2.14 7.97
CA VAL A 308 -19.65 1.10 7.45
C VAL A 308 -21.04 1.18 8.05
N ASN A 309 -21.17 1.38 9.37
CA ASN A 309 -22.45 1.47 10.03
C ASN A 309 -23.21 2.74 9.63
N ASN A 310 -22.53 3.87 9.47
CA ASN A 310 -23.13 5.11 8.98
C ASN A 310 -23.48 5.02 7.48
N ALA A 311 -22.68 4.35 6.67
CA ALA A 311 -23.01 4.04 5.28
C ALA A 311 -24.29 3.19 5.18
N LYS A 312 -24.43 2.17 6.06
CA LYS A 312 -25.68 1.37 6.10
C LYS A 312 -26.90 2.20 6.41
N VAL A 313 -26.83 3.12 7.39
CA VAL A 313 -27.94 4.01 7.72
C VAL A 313 -28.20 5.03 6.60
N TYR A 314 -27.18 5.48 5.91
CA TYR A 314 -27.35 6.34 4.72
C TYR A 314 -28.08 5.59 3.59
N ILE A 315 -27.76 4.33 3.34
CA ILE A 315 -28.40 3.50 2.33
C ILE A 315 -29.85 3.14 2.75
N ASP A 316 -30.04 2.77 4.01
CA ASP A 316 -31.29 2.32 4.59
C ASP A 316 -31.55 3.07 5.92
N PRO A 317 -32.32 4.17 5.88
CA PRO A 317 -32.58 4.99 7.08
C PRO A 317 -33.29 4.27 8.21
N GLU A 318 -33.99 3.16 7.93
CA GLU A 318 -34.65 2.35 8.95
C GLU A 318 -33.67 1.36 9.65
N ALA A 319 -32.46 1.22 9.10
CA ALA A 319 -31.46 0.35 9.69
C ALA A 319 -30.95 0.91 11.02
N LYS A 320 -30.77 0.02 12.01
CA LYS A 320 -30.13 0.38 13.28
C LYS A 320 -28.66 0.74 13.03
N LEU A 321 -28.20 1.85 13.60
CA LEU A 321 -26.78 2.24 13.54
C LEU A 321 -25.90 1.18 14.23
N SER A 322 -26.32 0.65 15.39
CA SER A 322 -25.62 -0.46 16.07
C SER A 322 -26.47 -1.73 16.00
N PRO A 323 -26.05 -2.73 15.20
CA PRO A 323 -26.84 -3.96 14.99
C PRO A 323 -26.73 -4.98 16.13
N GLY A 324 -25.90 -4.72 17.16
CA GLY A 324 -25.57 -5.67 18.23
C GLY A 324 -24.12 -6.16 18.11
N HIS A 325 -23.81 -7.21 18.88
CA HIS A 325 -22.45 -7.75 18.99
C HIS A 325 -22.21 -8.91 18.03
N SER A 326 -20.99 -9.00 17.47
CA SER A 326 -20.58 -10.10 16.58
C SER A 326 -20.64 -11.48 17.23
N SER A 327 -20.54 -11.54 18.58
CA SER A 327 -20.68 -12.79 19.35
C SER A 327 -22.07 -13.45 19.22
N ASN A 328 -23.06 -12.72 18.72
CA ASN A 328 -24.42 -13.25 18.46
C ASN A 328 -24.59 -13.79 17.03
N MET A 329 -23.55 -13.67 16.20
CA MET A 329 -23.59 -14.20 14.83
C MET A 329 -23.38 -15.73 14.84
N LYS A 330 -24.15 -16.39 13.99
CA LYS A 330 -23.92 -17.78 13.60
C LYS A 330 -23.26 -17.74 12.22
N LEU A 331 -21.95 -17.91 12.19
CA LEU A 331 -21.15 -18.04 10.97
C LEU A 331 -21.20 -19.47 10.46
#